data_5ec107d8a60a85c51da1c93da706cf2c
#
_entry.id   5ec107d8a60a85c51da1c93da706cf2c
#
_cell.length_a   1.000
_cell.length_b   1.000
_cell.length_c   1.000
_cell.angle_alpha   90.00
_cell.angle_beta   90.00
_cell.angle_gamma   90.00
#
_symmetry.space_group_name_H-M   'P 1'
#
loop_
_entity.id
_entity.type
_entity.pdbx_description
1 polymer ?
#
loop_
_entity_poly.entity_id
_entity_poly.type
_entity_poly.pdbx_seq_one_letter_code
_entity_poly.pdbx_strand_id
1 'polypeptide(L)'
;MKSTLLTILSGALLLMMSGCRPKVSVSTGDILSDNIKSAITQYSSQVRLIGNNDKIMIPRTLDEHDGIVYIPCNDWSSGFFSGSLWYIYDLTRDPKWETWAVKYTEALDSISYLTHHDDAGFMVGSSFLNGMRIGGKGYRSVILRAAKLLSTHFHPVAGVIQLLDLNKDCQSSKGWKCPVTIENMISLEILFEASQLSGDYSYHNMAVSHADKTLQNHFRMDYSCYHLVDYDPDTGEVRSQQTIQGYADKSAWARGQAWALYGYTMCYRYTHKAEYLVQAQNIYNYIFTNKNLPTDLIPYWDYDALNIPNEPRDVSAAAITASALYELDTFLPGTKYKETADMIMESLSSPVYRAEEGTNGYFILKHSVGSIPHKQEVDVPLNYADYYFLEALIRKRDLEK
;
A
#
# COMPACT_ATOMS: atom_id res chain seq x y z
N MET A 1 -46.62 -68.62 -26.36
CA MET A 1 -45.24 -68.48 -26.72
C MET A 1 -44.71 -67.19 -26.08
N LYS A 2 -43.91 -67.30 -24.99
CA LYS A 2 -43.41 -66.21 -24.19
C LYS A 2 -41.99 -65.84 -24.69
N SER A 3 -41.78 -64.59 -25.08
CA SER A 3 -40.49 -64.06 -25.44
C SER A 3 -40.00 -63.17 -24.29
N THR A 4 -38.88 -63.57 -23.67
CA THR A 4 -38.23 -62.90 -22.54
C THR A 4 -37.23 -61.88 -23.09
N LEU A 5 -37.37 -60.60 -22.77
CA LEU A 5 -36.42 -59.54 -23.08
C LEU A 5 -35.41 -59.43 -21.97
N LEU A 6 -34.13 -59.60 -22.27
CA LEU A 6 -32.99 -59.50 -21.36
C LEU A 6 -32.44 -58.04 -21.45
N THR A 7 -32.58 -57.28 -20.38
CA THR A 7 -32.05 -55.93 -20.27
C THR A 7 -30.63 -55.97 -19.63
N ILE A 8 -29.62 -55.57 -20.39
CA ILE A 8 -28.24 -55.46 -19.91
C ILE A 8 -28.06 -54.07 -19.32
N LEU A 9 -27.83 -53.94 -18.02
CA LEU A 9 -27.40 -52.71 -17.33
C LEU A 9 -25.89 -52.66 -17.38
N SER A 10 -25.34 -51.70 -18.17
CA SER A 10 -23.92 -51.36 -18.10
C SER A 10 -23.74 -50.24 -17.07
N GLY A 11 -23.21 -50.59 -15.90
CA GLY A 11 -22.75 -49.64 -14.90
C GLY A 11 -21.42 -49.03 -15.27
N ALA A 12 -21.40 -47.75 -15.53
CA ALA A 12 -20.17 -46.96 -15.70
C ALA A 12 -19.68 -46.55 -14.29
N LEU A 13 -18.58 -47.15 -13.86
CA LEU A 13 -17.88 -46.80 -12.63
C LEU A 13 -17.05 -45.55 -12.86
N LEU A 14 -17.52 -44.39 -12.39
CA LEU A 14 -16.77 -43.15 -12.37
C LEU A 14 -15.73 -43.20 -11.23
N LEU A 15 -14.45 -43.46 -11.57
CA LEU A 15 -13.35 -43.26 -10.62
C LEU A 15 -13.11 -41.77 -10.45
N MET A 16 -13.57 -41.20 -9.33
CA MET A 16 -13.11 -39.89 -8.87
C MET A 16 -11.67 -40.03 -8.35
N MET A 17 -10.69 -39.70 -9.17
CA MET A 17 -9.34 -39.48 -8.69
C MET A 17 -9.27 -38.18 -7.88
N SER A 18 -9.42 -38.30 -6.57
CA SER A 18 -9.11 -37.25 -5.61
C SER A 18 -7.60 -37.05 -5.59
N GLY A 19 -7.11 -36.11 -6.39
CA GLY A 19 -5.70 -35.69 -6.37
C GLY A 19 -5.38 -35.00 -5.06
N CYS A 20 -4.87 -35.74 -4.09
CA CYS A 20 -4.22 -35.18 -2.90
C CYS A 20 -2.98 -34.44 -3.36
N ARG A 21 -3.04 -33.10 -3.51
CA ARG A 21 -1.82 -32.28 -3.58
C ARG A 21 -1.19 -32.30 -2.20
N PRO A 22 0.13 -32.55 -2.08
CA PRO A 22 0.80 -32.43 -0.81
C PRO A 22 0.69 -30.96 -0.35
N LYS A 23 0.00 -30.70 0.75
CA LYS A 23 0.15 -29.45 1.49
C LYS A 23 1.55 -29.47 2.08
N VAL A 24 2.46 -28.73 1.47
CA VAL A 24 3.70 -28.36 2.14
C VAL A 24 3.28 -27.34 3.22
N SER A 25 3.08 -27.81 4.42
CA SER A 25 2.90 -26.94 5.58
C SER A 25 4.27 -26.39 5.95
N VAL A 26 4.62 -25.23 5.40
CA VAL A 26 5.69 -24.39 5.96
C VAL A 26 5.15 -23.88 7.30
N SER A 27 5.89 -24.07 8.39
CA SER A 27 5.44 -23.55 9.68
C SER A 27 5.44 -22.03 9.64
N THR A 28 4.41 -21.37 10.18
CA THR A 28 4.26 -19.90 10.17
C THR A 28 5.43 -19.17 10.82
N GLY A 29 6.13 -19.81 11.76
CA GLY A 29 7.36 -19.29 12.38
C GLY A 29 8.54 -19.18 11.42
N ASP A 30 8.64 -20.09 10.48
CA ASP A 30 9.74 -20.12 9.48
C ASP A 30 9.60 -18.96 8.50
N ILE A 31 8.38 -18.65 8.03
CA ILE A 31 8.13 -17.54 7.09
C ILE A 31 8.55 -16.20 7.70
N LEU A 32 8.19 -15.92 8.94
CA LEU A 32 8.56 -14.66 9.59
C LEU A 32 10.08 -14.55 9.75
N SER A 33 10.71 -15.58 10.30
CA SER A 33 12.15 -15.63 10.52
C SER A 33 12.94 -15.50 9.22
N ASP A 34 12.56 -16.24 8.17
CA ASP A 34 13.22 -16.23 6.87
C ASP A 34 13.11 -14.87 6.18
N ASN A 35 11.95 -14.22 6.26
CA ASN A 35 11.76 -12.90 5.67
C ASN A 35 12.53 -11.81 6.43
N ILE A 36 12.60 -11.88 7.75
CA ILE A 36 13.43 -10.96 8.56
C ILE A 36 14.91 -11.13 8.16
N LYS A 37 15.40 -12.36 8.04
CA LYS A 37 16.77 -12.62 7.63
C LYS A 37 17.06 -12.08 6.22
N SER A 38 16.18 -12.33 5.26
CA SER A 38 16.28 -11.81 3.90
C SER A 38 16.32 -10.27 3.89
N ALA A 39 15.41 -9.63 4.61
CA ALA A 39 15.37 -8.16 4.74
C ALA A 39 16.68 -7.61 5.32
N ILE A 40 17.21 -8.21 6.40
CA ILE A 40 18.48 -7.81 7.00
C ILE A 40 19.62 -7.92 5.98
N THR A 41 19.68 -9.00 5.21
CA THR A 41 20.73 -9.23 4.21
C THR A 41 20.65 -8.19 3.10
N GLN A 42 19.49 -8.00 2.50
CA GLN A 42 19.25 -7.04 1.42
C GLN A 42 19.58 -5.61 1.87
N TYR A 43 18.97 -5.14 2.94
CA TYR A 43 19.19 -3.78 3.44
C TYR A 43 20.59 -3.54 3.99
N SER A 44 21.28 -4.57 4.54
CA SER A 44 22.70 -4.44 4.92
C SER A 44 23.59 -4.18 3.71
N SER A 45 23.29 -4.80 2.57
CA SER A 45 24.00 -4.56 1.32
C SER A 45 23.68 -3.17 0.76
N GLN A 46 22.42 -2.76 0.79
CA GLN A 46 21.97 -1.45 0.34
C GLN A 46 22.64 -0.31 1.14
N VAL A 47 22.57 -0.35 2.48
CA VAL A 47 23.20 0.69 3.32
C VAL A 47 24.72 0.68 3.22
N ARG A 48 25.36 -0.47 2.97
CA ARG A 48 26.80 -0.53 2.72
C ARG A 48 27.18 0.17 1.41
N LEU A 49 26.35 0.01 0.37
CA LEU A 49 26.58 0.61 -0.94
C LEU A 49 26.47 2.14 -0.88
N ILE A 50 25.47 2.65 -0.15
CA ILE A 50 25.14 4.09 -0.13
C ILE A 50 25.69 4.82 1.09
N GLY A 51 26.03 4.10 2.15
CA GLY A 51 26.32 4.69 3.49
C GLY A 51 27.58 5.53 3.56
N ASN A 52 28.56 5.26 2.70
CA ASN A 52 29.81 6.02 2.63
C ASN A 52 29.74 7.25 1.71
N ASN A 53 28.56 7.55 1.18
CA ASN A 53 28.36 8.71 0.30
C ASN A 53 28.07 9.95 1.15
N ASP A 54 28.71 11.09 0.83
CA ASP A 54 28.43 12.39 1.45
C ASP A 54 27.02 12.90 1.07
N LYS A 55 26.49 12.43 -0.07
CA LYS A 55 25.13 12.73 -0.52
C LYS A 55 24.16 11.69 0.00
N ILE A 56 22.97 12.13 0.38
CA ILE A 56 21.85 11.26 0.67
C ILE A 56 21.40 10.59 -0.63
N MET A 57 21.47 9.26 -0.64
CA MET A 57 21.09 8.40 -1.76
C MET A 57 19.91 7.54 -1.32
N ILE A 58 18.72 7.83 -1.82
CA ILE A 58 17.49 7.11 -1.45
C ILE A 58 17.15 6.14 -2.58
N PRO A 59 17.28 4.81 -2.38
CA PRO A 59 16.93 3.83 -3.40
C PRO A 59 15.41 3.83 -3.64
N ARG A 60 15.00 3.79 -4.92
CA ARG A 60 13.58 3.74 -5.30
C ARG A 60 13.22 2.47 -6.07
N THR A 61 13.98 2.15 -7.12
CA THR A 61 13.68 1.08 -8.08
C THR A 61 14.93 0.70 -8.87
N LEU A 62 14.77 -0.12 -9.90
CA LEU A 62 15.80 -0.41 -10.90
C LEU A 62 15.45 0.23 -12.25
N ASP A 63 16.46 0.60 -13.00
CA ASP A 63 16.34 1.00 -14.40
C ASP A 63 16.36 -0.22 -15.36
N GLU A 64 16.28 0.02 -16.65
CA GLU A 64 16.28 -1.01 -17.71
C GLU A 64 17.59 -1.82 -17.83
N HIS A 65 18.63 -1.43 -17.10
CA HIS A 65 19.94 -2.10 -17.04
C HIS A 65 20.24 -2.68 -15.65
N ASP A 66 19.22 -2.86 -14.82
CA ASP A 66 19.32 -3.31 -13.41
C ASP A 66 20.14 -2.38 -12.51
N GLY A 67 20.34 -1.12 -12.92
CA GLY A 67 20.94 -0.08 -12.11
C GLY A 67 19.99 0.47 -11.07
N ILE A 68 20.47 0.70 -9.83
CA ILE A 68 19.62 1.29 -8.78
C ILE A 68 19.33 2.77 -9.11
N VAL A 69 18.06 3.10 -9.23
CA VAL A 69 17.58 4.47 -9.37
C VAL A 69 17.49 5.12 -7.99
N TYR A 70 18.20 6.22 -7.81
CA TYR A 70 18.17 7.02 -6.59
C TYR A 70 17.34 8.27 -6.79
N ILE A 71 16.58 8.65 -5.77
CA ILE A 71 15.70 9.82 -5.79
C ILE A 71 16.16 10.87 -4.79
N PRO A 72 15.82 12.15 -5.03
CA PRO A 72 16.07 13.22 -4.08
C PRO A 72 15.10 13.16 -2.89
N CYS A 73 15.43 13.89 -1.82
CA CYS A 73 14.61 13.94 -0.60
C CYS A 73 13.17 14.46 -0.84
N ASN A 74 12.95 15.25 -1.88
CA ASN A 74 11.63 15.78 -2.24
C ASN A 74 10.83 14.88 -3.21
N ASP A 75 11.26 13.65 -3.47
CA ASP A 75 10.41 12.67 -4.15
C ASP A 75 9.36 12.12 -3.17
N TRP A 76 8.13 11.90 -3.65
CA TRP A 76 7.01 11.42 -2.84
C TRP A 76 7.29 10.11 -2.09
N SER A 77 8.13 9.26 -2.65
CA SER A 77 8.48 7.95 -2.09
C SER A 77 9.72 7.97 -1.18
N SER A 78 10.32 9.14 -0.95
CA SER A 78 11.58 9.26 -0.21
C SER A 78 11.51 8.77 1.24
N GLY A 79 10.34 8.87 1.88
CA GLY A 79 10.13 8.45 3.24
C GLY A 79 10.15 6.93 3.45
N PHE A 80 9.85 6.13 2.44
CA PHE A 80 9.71 4.69 2.59
C PHE A 80 11.02 3.98 2.90
N PHE A 81 12.13 4.45 2.35
CA PHE A 81 13.43 3.85 2.66
C PHE A 81 13.79 3.98 4.14
N SER A 82 13.69 5.20 4.70
CA SER A 82 13.93 5.39 6.15
C SER A 82 12.90 4.67 7.00
N GLY A 83 11.64 4.61 6.55
CA GLY A 83 10.58 3.83 7.20
C GLY A 83 10.88 2.34 7.26
N SER A 84 11.40 1.77 6.18
CA SER A 84 11.86 0.37 6.13
C SER A 84 12.99 0.11 7.12
N LEU A 85 13.93 1.07 7.26
CA LEU A 85 15.02 0.96 8.25
C LEU A 85 14.47 0.99 9.68
N TRP A 86 13.43 1.80 9.98
CA TRP A 86 12.74 1.79 11.27
C TRP A 86 12.07 0.45 11.54
N TYR A 87 11.44 -0.16 10.54
CA TYR A 87 10.83 -1.48 10.69
C TYR A 87 11.87 -2.58 10.92
N ILE A 88 13.00 -2.54 10.22
CA ILE A 88 14.10 -3.50 10.47
C ILE A 88 14.67 -3.29 11.88
N TYR A 89 14.77 -2.05 12.36
CA TYR A 89 15.13 -1.79 13.76
C TYR A 89 14.10 -2.39 14.72
N ASP A 90 12.82 -2.23 14.46
CA ASP A 90 11.77 -2.81 15.32
C ASP A 90 11.81 -4.34 15.35
N LEU A 91 12.08 -4.97 14.21
CA LEU A 91 12.20 -6.43 14.11
C LEU A 91 13.47 -7.00 14.78
N THR A 92 14.57 -6.23 14.79
CA THR A 92 15.89 -6.73 15.23
C THR A 92 16.37 -6.18 16.55
N ARG A 93 15.94 -4.97 16.90
CA ARG A 93 16.47 -4.15 18.01
C ARG A 93 17.99 -3.91 17.94
N ASP A 94 18.61 -4.11 16.77
CA ASP A 94 20.02 -3.80 16.55
C ASP A 94 20.23 -2.30 16.33
N PRO A 95 21.00 -1.59 17.22
CA PRO A 95 21.17 -0.13 17.16
C PRO A 95 21.74 0.42 15.84
N LYS A 96 22.42 -0.42 15.06
CA LYS A 96 22.92 0.01 13.73
C LYS A 96 21.77 0.44 12.82
N TRP A 97 20.62 -0.22 12.86
CA TRP A 97 19.47 0.12 12.05
C TRP A 97 18.82 1.43 12.49
N GLU A 98 18.77 1.68 13.80
CA GLU A 98 18.35 2.98 14.32
C GLU A 98 19.22 4.11 13.80
N THR A 99 20.55 3.92 13.80
CA THR A 99 21.51 4.92 13.29
C THR A 99 21.23 5.27 11.82
N TRP A 100 21.01 4.27 10.98
CA TRP A 100 20.66 4.48 9.58
C TRP A 100 19.27 5.11 9.40
N ALA A 101 18.28 4.62 10.15
CA ALA A 101 16.92 5.16 10.10
C ALA A 101 16.90 6.64 10.48
N VAL A 102 17.59 7.05 11.55
CA VAL A 102 17.75 8.46 11.93
C VAL A 102 18.40 9.26 10.82
N LYS A 103 19.57 8.83 10.28
CA LYS A 103 20.28 9.54 9.19
C LYS A 103 19.36 9.85 8.02
N TYR A 104 18.61 8.85 7.53
CA TYR A 104 17.75 9.02 6.36
C TYR A 104 16.43 9.73 6.69
N THR A 105 15.93 9.61 7.91
CA THR A 105 14.74 10.36 8.35
C THR A 105 15.07 11.86 8.47
N GLU A 106 16.15 12.21 9.16
CA GLU A 106 16.51 13.62 9.40
C GLU A 106 16.92 14.35 8.12
N ALA A 107 17.42 13.64 7.11
CA ALA A 107 17.65 14.18 5.79
C ALA A 107 16.39 14.72 5.10
N LEU A 108 15.21 14.25 5.51
CA LEU A 108 13.92 14.67 4.98
C LEU A 108 13.30 15.87 5.72
N ASP A 109 13.92 16.42 6.78
CA ASP A 109 13.31 17.51 7.59
C ASP A 109 12.96 18.74 6.75
N SER A 110 13.76 19.05 5.72
CA SER A 110 13.51 20.18 4.81
C SER A 110 12.14 20.13 4.12
N ILE A 111 11.55 18.92 3.93
CA ILE A 111 10.26 18.72 3.27
C ILE A 111 9.13 19.37 4.08
N SER A 112 9.21 19.30 5.40
CA SER A 112 8.19 19.87 6.28
C SER A 112 8.12 21.41 6.22
N TYR A 113 9.06 22.06 5.56
CA TYR A 113 9.10 23.50 5.33
C TYR A 113 8.71 23.92 3.91
N LEU A 114 8.47 22.96 3.01
CA LEU A 114 8.02 23.26 1.65
C LEU A 114 6.58 23.79 1.69
N THR A 115 6.31 24.80 0.87
CA THR A 115 4.97 25.42 0.78
C THR A 115 4.06 24.69 -0.22
N HIS A 116 4.64 23.86 -1.08
CA HIS A 116 3.95 23.11 -2.12
C HIS A 116 4.56 21.71 -2.20
N HIS A 117 3.98 20.75 -1.48
CA HIS A 117 4.35 19.35 -1.61
C HIS A 117 3.13 18.48 -1.44
N ASP A 118 2.79 17.78 -2.52
CA ASP A 118 1.54 17.02 -2.63
C ASP A 118 1.52 15.82 -1.66
N ASP A 119 2.68 15.18 -1.46
CA ASP A 119 2.80 13.88 -0.77
C ASP A 119 3.49 13.94 0.60
N ALA A 120 3.48 15.11 1.26
CA ALA A 120 4.09 15.25 2.59
C ALA A 120 3.57 14.23 3.61
N GLY A 121 2.31 13.78 3.46
CA GLY A 121 1.72 12.74 4.29
C GLY A 121 2.43 11.41 4.15
N PHE A 122 2.71 10.96 2.93
CA PHE A 122 3.49 9.74 2.69
C PHE A 122 4.90 9.85 3.22
N MET A 123 5.59 10.95 2.90
CA MET A 123 7.00 11.12 3.23
C MET A 123 7.23 11.21 4.74
N VAL A 124 6.47 12.05 5.44
CA VAL A 124 6.58 12.27 6.89
C VAL A 124 5.95 11.12 7.68
N GLY A 125 4.85 10.55 7.17
CA GLY A 125 4.16 9.41 7.80
C GLY A 125 5.05 8.17 7.86
N SER A 126 5.63 7.79 6.73
CA SER A 126 6.48 6.60 6.69
C SER A 126 7.83 6.78 7.41
N SER A 127 8.34 7.99 7.54
CA SER A 127 9.66 8.29 8.12
C SER A 127 9.60 8.78 9.57
N PHE A 128 9.22 10.04 9.76
CA PHE A 128 9.24 10.70 11.08
C PHE A 128 8.24 10.11 12.06
N LEU A 129 7.05 9.72 11.58
CA LEU A 129 6.05 9.12 12.46
C LEU A 129 6.52 7.75 12.95
N ASN A 130 7.13 6.93 12.08
CA ASN A 130 7.77 5.68 12.50
C ASN A 130 8.94 5.92 13.46
N GLY A 131 9.77 6.95 13.22
CA GLY A 131 10.83 7.34 14.13
C GLY A 131 10.32 7.72 15.51
N MET A 132 9.17 8.39 15.58
CA MET A 132 8.53 8.73 16.86
C MET A 132 7.96 7.48 17.55
N ARG A 133 7.23 6.63 16.81
CA ARG A 133 6.54 5.45 17.37
C ARG A 133 7.52 4.33 17.77
N ILE A 134 8.49 4.06 16.93
CA ILE A 134 9.41 2.91 17.08
C ILE A 134 10.68 3.31 17.85
N GLY A 135 11.26 4.47 17.49
CA GLY A 135 12.52 4.96 18.02
C GLY A 135 12.38 5.92 19.19
N GLY A 136 11.16 6.31 19.59
CA GLY A 136 10.93 7.29 20.66
C GLY A 136 11.51 8.68 20.36
N LYS A 137 11.70 9.03 19.07
CA LYS A 137 12.34 10.29 18.68
C LYS A 137 11.40 11.50 18.84
N GLY A 138 11.98 12.65 19.15
CA GLY A 138 11.26 13.90 19.41
C GLY A 138 10.79 14.64 18.15
N TYR A 139 10.22 13.94 17.16
CA TYR A 139 9.84 14.49 15.86
C TYR A 139 8.47 15.20 15.82
N ARG A 140 7.87 15.45 16.98
CA ARG A 140 6.58 16.13 17.11
C ARG A 140 6.46 17.40 16.27
N SER A 141 7.49 18.24 16.25
CA SER A 141 7.46 19.51 15.49
C SER A 141 7.39 19.29 13.97
N VAL A 142 8.06 18.25 13.44
CA VAL A 142 8.02 17.91 12.02
C VAL A 142 6.63 17.46 11.61
N ILE A 143 6.01 16.59 12.42
CA ILE A 143 4.64 16.09 12.18
C ILE A 143 3.63 17.24 12.19
N LEU A 144 3.75 18.16 13.14
CA LEU A 144 2.85 19.32 13.20
C LEU A 144 3.03 20.28 12.01
N ARG A 145 4.28 20.47 11.52
CA ARG A 145 4.52 21.27 10.31
C ARG A 145 3.91 20.60 9.07
N ALA A 146 4.11 19.27 8.91
CA ALA A 146 3.53 18.53 7.80
C ALA A 146 1.99 18.59 7.82
N ALA A 147 1.36 18.42 8.98
CA ALA A 147 -0.09 18.57 9.12
C ALA A 147 -0.56 19.99 8.79
N LYS A 148 0.20 21.01 9.22
CA LYS A 148 -0.10 22.41 8.86
C LYS A 148 -0.02 22.62 7.35
N LEU A 149 0.99 22.05 6.67
CA LEU A 149 1.08 22.08 5.22
C LEU A 149 -0.14 21.41 4.57
N LEU A 150 -0.45 20.16 4.94
CA LEU A 150 -1.63 19.45 4.42
C LEU A 150 -2.94 20.23 4.66
N SER A 151 -3.09 20.90 5.80
CA SER A 151 -4.28 21.70 6.10
C SER A 151 -4.48 22.89 5.17
N THR A 152 -3.40 23.40 4.53
CA THR A 152 -3.52 24.50 3.54
C THR A 152 -4.12 24.05 2.21
N HIS A 153 -4.13 22.74 1.94
CA HIS A 153 -4.72 22.13 0.76
C HIS A 153 -6.19 21.69 0.97
N PHE A 154 -6.76 21.97 2.14
CA PHE A 154 -8.14 21.66 2.42
C PHE A 154 -9.08 22.68 1.80
N HIS A 155 -10.05 22.20 0.99
CA HIS A 155 -11.12 22.98 0.39
C HIS A 155 -12.40 22.84 1.24
N PRO A 156 -12.77 23.84 2.05
CA PRO A 156 -13.86 23.67 3.04
C PRO A 156 -15.24 23.40 2.43
N VAL A 157 -15.53 23.95 1.24
CA VAL A 157 -16.82 23.73 0.56
C VAL A 157 -16.89 22.32 -0.02
N ALA A 158 -15.83 21.88 -0.70
CA ALA A 158 -15.75 20.52 -1.22
C ALA A 158 -15.55 19.47 -0.11
N GLY A 159 -14.99 19.89 1.04
CA GLY A 159 -14.74 19.02 2.19
C GLY A 159 -13.58 18.05 1.97
N VAL A 160 -12.66 18.36 1.08
CA VAL A 160 -11.56 17.48 0.66
C VAL A 160 -10.20 18.18 0.69
N ILE A 161 -9.14 17.39 0.74
CA ILE A 161 -7.74 17.83 0.64
C ILE A 161 -7.27 17.53 -0.78
N GLN A 162 -6.89 18.55 -1.53
CA GLN A 162 -6.31 18.42 -2.86
C GLN A 162 -4.79 18.31 -2.74
N LEU A 163 -4.21 17.20 -3.16
CA LEU A 163 -2.75 16.99 -3.14
C LEU A 163 -2.11 17.06 -4.54
N LEU A 164 -2.87 16.93 -5.62
CA LEU A 164 -2.33 17.06 -6.97
C LEU A 164 -2.04 18.51 -7.34
N ASP A 165 -0.79 18.78 -7.74
CA ASP A 165 -0.37 20.07 -8.26
C ASP A 165 -0.87 20.28 -9.70
N LEU A 166 -1.87 21.14 -9.86
CA LEU A 166 -2.46 21.46 -11.16
C LEU A 166 -1.53 22.21 -12.11
N ASN A 167 -0.39 22.71 -11.62
CA ASN A 167 0.58 23.44 -12.44
C ASN A 167 1.58 22.51 -13.15
N LYS A 168 1.57 21.21 -12.84
CA LYS A 168 2.37 20.23 -13.59
C LYS A 168 1.80 20.02 -15.00
N ASP A 169 2.63 20.06 -16.02
CA ASP A 169 2.25 20.05 -17.45
C ASP A 169 1.26 18.94 -17.83
N CYS A 170 1.44 17.73 -17.30
CA CYS A 170 0.56 16.60 -17.60
C CYS A 170 -0.83 16.71 -16.95
N GLN A 171 -0.99 17.55 -15.93
CA GLN A 171 -2.24 17.73 -15.17
C GLN A 171 -3.01 18.97 -15.60
N SER A 172 -2.31 20.05 -16.00
CA SER A 172 -2.93 21.30 -16.44
C SER A 172 -3.85 21.12 -17.66
N SER A 173 -3.53 20.18 -18.56
CA SER A 173 -4.30 19.89 -19.76
C SER A 173 -5.63 19.15 -19.50
N LYS A 174 -5.84 18.59 -18.31
CA LYS A 174 -7.02 17.80 -17.97
C LYS A 174 -8.25 18.64 -17.61
N GLY A 175 -8.08 19.93 -17.35
CA GLY A 175 -9.17 20.83 -16.98
C GLY A 175 -9.79 20.56 -15.61
N TRP A 176 -9.06 19.85 -14.72
CA TRP A 176 -9.48 19.62 -13.35
C TRP A 176 -9.44 20.91 -12.54
N LYS A 177 -10.31 20.99 -11.50
CA LYS A 177 -10.35 22.11 -10.56
C LYS A 177 -9.85 21.73 -9.17
N CYS A 178 -10.31 20.60 -8.66
CA CYS A 178 -9.96 20.08 -7.34
C CYS A 178 -9.89 18.55 -7.40
N PRO A 179 -8.86 17.97 -8.07
CA PRO A 179 -8.71 16.54 -8.20
C PRO A 179 -8.22 15.93 -6.89
N VAL A 180 -8.86 14.84 -6.50
CA VAL A 180 -8.55 14.04 -5.31
C VAL A 180 -8.32 12.61 -5.75
N THR A 181 -7.18 12.04 -5.41
CA THR A 181 -6.87 10.63 -5.67
C THR A 181 -7.16 9.78 -4.43
N ILE A 182 -7.40 8.49 -4.63
CA ILE A 182 -7.74 7.57 -3.53
C ILE A 182 -6.59 7.42 -2.53
N GLU A 183 -5.34 7.54 -2.96
CA GLU A 183 -4.16 7.48 -2.11
C GLU A 183 -4.04 8.67 -1.14
N ASN A 184 -4.74 9.78 -1.37
CA ASN A 184 -4.81 10.87 -0.41
C ASN A 184 -5.28 10.41 0.98
N MET A 185 -6.04 9.32 1.05
CA MET A 185 -6.47 8.70 2.32
C MET A 185 -5.29 8.39 3.25
N ILE A 186 -4.12 8.07 2.72
CA ILE A 186 -2.93 7.72 3.52
C ILE A 186 -2.39 8.95 4.25
N SER A 187 -2.47 10.13 3.64
CA SER A 187 -2.02 11.38 4.25
C SER A 187 -2.86 11.82 5.45
N LEU A 188 -4.06 11.27 5.62
CA LEU A 188 -4.94 11.61 6.75
C LEU A 188 -4.35 11.18 8.09
N GLU A 189 -3.47 10.19 8.12
CA GLU A 189 -2.81 9.73 9.34
C GLU A 189 -2.03 10.86 10.02
N ILE A 190 -1.32 11.68 9.25
CA ILE A 190 -0.58 12.84 9.78
C ILE A 190 -1.52 13.86 10.43
N LEU A 191 -2.72 14.06 9.90
CA LEU A 191 -3.70 14.96 10.48
C LEU A 191 -4.28 14.39 11.79
N PHE A 192 -4.61 13.10 11.83
CA PHE A 192 -5.04 12.45 13.06
C PHE A 192 -3.97 12.52 14.16
N GLU A 193 -2.73 12.21 13.82
CA GLU A 193 -1.60 12.30 14.75
C GLU A 193 -1.36 13.73 15.22
N ALA A 194 -1.41 14.71 14.32
CA ALA A 194 -1.25 16.11 14.68
C ALA A 194 -2.36 16.58 15.63
N SER A 195 -3.61 16.12 15.44
CA SER A 195 -4.71 16.42 16.37
C SER A 195 -4.42 15.86 17.76
N GLN A 196 -3.96 14.61 17.87
CA GLN A 196 -3.60 14.01 19.16
C GLN A 196 -2.40 14.72 19.82
N LEU A 197 -1.37 15.04 19.04
CA LEU A 197 -0.17 15.69 19.52
C LEU A 197 -0.42 17.14 19.97
N SER A 198 -1.26 17.91 19.25
CA SER A 198 -1.47 19.33 19.52
C SER A 198 -2.68 19.63 20.41
N GLY A 199 -3.68 18.75 20.42
CA GLY A 199 -5.01 19.03 20.95
C GLY A 199 -5.89 19.86 20.02
N ASP A 200 -5.43 20.19 18.80
CA ASP A 200 -6.21 20.93 17.81
C ASP A 200 -7.08 19.96 17.00
N TYR A 201 -8.34 19.93 17.32
CA TYR A 201 -9.35 19.06 16.70
C TYR A 201 -9.68 19.45 15.24
N SER A 202 -9.23 20.62 14.77
CA SER A 202 -9.44 21.02 13.38
C SER A 202 -8.78 20.04 12.38
N TYR A 203 -7.61 19.51 12.71
CA TYR A 203 -6.94 18.49 11.91
C TYR A 203 -7.76 17.19 11.81
N HIS A 204 -8.29 16.71 12.95
CA HIS A 204 -9.17 15.55 12.98
C HIS A 204 -10.40 15.76 12.09
N ASN A 205 -11.05 16.93 12.21
CA ASN A 205 -12.26 17.24 11.46
C ASN A 205 -12.00 17.33 9.93
N MET A 206 -10.84 17.86 9.52
CA MET A 206 -10.43 17.87 8.10
C MET A 206 -10.24 16.45 7.58
N ALA A 207 -9.57 15.60 8.33
CA ALA A 207 -9.35 14.19 7.96
C ALA A 207 -10.67 13.42 7.83
N VAL A 208 -11.60 13.60 8.80
CA VAL A 208 -12.93 12.98 8.77
C VAL A 208 -13.75 13.50 7.58
N SER A 209 -13.73 14.81 7.34
CA SER A 209 -14.43 15.41 6.19
C SER A 209 -13.96 14.82 4.87
N HIS A 210 -12.64 14.71 4.69
CA HIS A 210 -12.06 14.10 3.49
C HIS A 210 -12.47 12.63 3.34
N ALA A 211 -12.36 11.84 4.41
CA ALA A 211 -12.73 10.43 4.39
C ALA A 211 -14.21 10.21 4.09
N ASP A 212 -15.11 11.04 4.65
CA ASP A 212 -16.55 10.99 4.38
C ASP A 212 -16.87 11.35 2.91
N LYS A 213 -16.19 12.34 2.33
CA LYS A 213 -16.34 12.70 0.92
C LYS A 213 -15.80 11.62 -0.02
N THR A 214 -14.69 11.02 0.34
CA THR A 214 -14.12 9.87 -0.38
C THR A 214 -15.09 8.67 -0.33
N LEU A 215 -15.68 8.39 0.84
CA LEU A 215 -16.69 7.33 0.98
C LEU A 215 -17.91 7.54 0.05
N GLN A 216 -18.36 8.78 -0.08
CA GLN A 216 -19.53 9.14 -0.87
C GLN A 216 -19.27 9.07 -2.38
N ASN A 217 -18.06 9.42 -2.85
CA ASN A 217 -17.84 9.76 -4.25
C ASN A 217 -16.80 8.90 -4.97
N HIS A 218 -15.91 8.18 -4.25
CA HIS A 218 -14.88 7.36 -4.89
C HIS A 218 -15.29 5.92 -5.15
N PHE A 219 -16.43 5.44 -4.66
CA PHE A 219 -16.80 4.04 -4.77
C PHE A 219 -17.99 3.83 -5.71
N ARG A 220 -17.90 2.75 -6.48
CA ARG A 220 -18.99 2.24 -7.29
C ARG A 220 -19.92 1.35 -6.47
N MET A 221 -21.04 0.92 -7.04
CA MET A 221 -22.01 0.05 -6.35
C MET A 221 -21.45 -1.31 -5.95
N ASP A 222 -20.39 -1.77 -6.61
CA ASP A 222 -19.68 -3.01 -6.30
C ASP A 222 -18.52 -2.82 -5.32
N TYR A 223 -18.36 -1.59 -4.79
CA TYR A 223 -17.30 -1.15 -3.89
C TYR A 223 -15.90 -1.08 -4.49
N SER A 224 -15.76 -1.20 -5.81
CA SER A 224 -14.52 -0.79 -6.48
C SER A 224 -14.37 0.72 -6.43
N CYS A 225 -13.14 1.22 -6.28
CA CYS A 225 -12.90 2.65 -6.24
C CYS A 225 -12.46 3.23 -7.59
N TYR A 226 -12.86 4.46 -7.84
CA TYR A 226 -12.22 5.31 -8.84
C TYR A 226 -10.86 5.74 -8.31
N HIS A 227 -9.89 5.88 -9.20
CA HIS A 227 -8.58 6.41 -8.83
C HIS A 227 -8.66 7.89 -8.44
N LEU A 228 -9.38 8.70 -9.25
CA LEU A 228 -9.48 10.13 -9.09
C LEU A 228 -10.93 10.62 -9.20
N VAL A 229 -11.30 11.54 -8.30
CA VAL A 229 -12.54 12.33 -8.37
C VAL A 229 -12.18 13.81 -8.41
N ASP A 230 -12.63 14.51 -9.45
CA ASP A 230 -12.48 15.96 -9.57
C ASP A 230 -13.72 16.66 -9.01
N TYR A 231 -13.52 17.60 -8.11
CA TYR A 231 -14.59 18.39 -7.49
C TYR A 231 -14.61 19.82 -8.00
N ASP A 232 -15.76 20.46 -7.92
CA ASP A 232 -15.83 21.91 -8.00
C ASP A 232 -15.53 22.50 -6.60
N PRO A 233 -14.46 23.29 -6.42
CA PRO A 233 -14.08 23.80 -5.11
C PRO A 233 -15.09 24.80 -4.52
N ASP A 234 -15.93 25.43 -5.37
CA ASP A 234 -16.90 26.45 -4.97
C ASP A 234 -18.26 25.86 -4.58
N THR A 235 -18.64 24.71 -5.16
CA THR A 235 -19.94 24.06 -4.90
C THR A 235 -19.81 22.74 -4.15
N GLY A 236 -18.64 22.10 -4.20
CA GLY A 236 -18.42 20.76 -3.64
C GLY A 236 -18.99 19.62 -4.48
N GLU A 237 -19.53 19.91 -5.67
CA GLU A 237 -20.08 18.91 -6.57
C GLU A 237 -18.98 18.11 -7.30
N VAL A 238 -19.25 16.83 -7.57
CA VAL A 238 -18.39 15.98 -8.40
C VAL A 238 -18.51 16.42 -9.87
N ARG A 239 -17.39 16.78 -10.47
CA ARG A 239 -17.28 17.14 -11.89
C ARG A 239 -16.98 15.95 -12.78
N SER A 240 -16.09 15.07 -12.34
CA SER A 240 -15.71 13.86 -13.08
C SER A 240 -15.07 12.82 -12.17
N GLN A 241 -15.08 11.57 -12.62
CA GLN A 241 -14.43 10.42 -12.01
C GLN A 241 -13.52 9.78 -13.05
N GLN A 242 -12.22 9.73 -12.80
CA GLN A 242 -11.20 9.41 -13.79
C GLN A 242 -10.07 8.56 -13.21
N THR A 243 -9.07 8.28 -14.04
CA THR A 243 -7.83 7.65 -13.62
C THR A 243 -6.61 8.38 -14.19
N ILE A 244 -5.48 8.25 -13.48
CA ILE A 244 -4.14 8.66 -13.95
C ILE A 244 -3.30 7.41 -14.17
N GLN A 245 -3.35 6.45 -13.23
CA GLN A 245 -2.47 5.28 -13.20
C GLN A 245 -3.20 3.98 -13.57
N GLY A 246 -4.55 3.94 -13.53
CA GLY A 246 -5.34 2.77 -13.91
C GLY A 246 -5.45 2.60 -15.42
N TYR A 247 -5.98 1.45 -15.84
CA TYR A 247 -6.17 1.08 -17.24
C TYR A 247 -7.15 2.01 -17.97
N ALA A 248 -8.26 2.35 -17.34
CA ALA A 248 -9.29 3.24 -17.86
C ALA A 248 -10.06 3.92 -16.71
N ASP A 249 -10.81 5.01 -17.01
CA ASP A 249 -11.57 5.75 -15.98
C ASP A 249 -12.57 4.87 -15.21
N LYS A 250 -13.05 3.82 -15.82
CA LYS A 250 -14.00 2.87 -15.20
C LYS A 250 -13.34 1.61 -14.66
N SER A 251 -12.03 1.44 -14.84
CA SER A 251 -11.32 0.27 -14.35
C SER A 251 -11.04 0.36 -12.85
N ALA A 252 -10.62 -0.75 -12.27
CA ALA A 252 -10.22 -0.83 -10.88
C ALA A 252 -8.71 -1.06 -10.78
N TRP A 253 -7.97 0.02 -10.68
CA TRP A 253 -6.53 0.00 -10.45
C TRP A 253 -6.19 -0.70 -9.13
N ALA A 254 -5.37 -1.76 -9.18
CA ALA A 254 -5.19 -2.66 -8.05
C ALA A 254 -4.58 -1.96 -6.81
N ARG A 255 -3.56 -1.13 -7.01
CA ARG A 255 -2.96 -0.38 -5.89
C ARG A 255 -3.93 0.67 -5.33
N GLY A 256 -4.83 1.21 -6.14
CA GLY A 256 -5.91 2.09 -5.67
C GLY A 256 -6.87 1.38 -4.72
N GLN A 257 -7.25 0.13 -5.04
CA GLN A 257 -8.06 -0.70 -4.12
C GLN A 257 -7.31 -0.97 -2.81
N ALA A 258 -6.01 -1.25 -2.89
CA ALA A 258 -5.18 -1.48 -1.71
C ALA A 258 -5.06 -0.22 -0.84
N TRP A 259 -4.87 0.96 -1.44
CA TRP A 259 -4.87 2.24 -0.73
C TRP A 259 -6.19 2.53 -0.04
N ALA A 260 -7.32 2.25 -0.72
CA ALA A 260 -8.65 2.41 -0.15
C ALA A 260 -8.83 1.51 1.09
N LEU A 261 -8.46 0.23 1.00
CA LEU A 261 -8.55 -0.72 2.12
C LEU A 261 -7.70 -0.25 3.31
N TYR A 262 -6.43 0.11 3.05
CA TYR A 262 -5.53 0.60 4.08
C TYR A 262 -6.05 1.90 4.72
N GLY A 263 -6.47 2.85 3.89
CA GLY A 263 -6.94 4.16 4.34
C GLY A 263 -8.18 4.07 5.22
N TYR A 264 -9.18 3.26 4.86
CA TYR A 264 -10.38 3.10 5.70
C TYR A 264 -10.12 2.29 6.97
N THR A 265 -9.24 1.30 6.93
CA THR A 265 -8.79 0.58 8.14
C THR A 265 -8.09 1.54 9.10
N MET A 266 -7.18 2.38 8.59
CA MET A 266 -6.49 3.42 9.35
C MET A 266 -7.47 4.48 9.90
N CYS A 267 -8.40 4.98 9.10
CA CYS A 267 -9.41 5.94 9.56
C CYS A 267 -10.29 5.35 10.67
N TYR A 268 -10.62 4.06 10.60
CA TYR A 268 -11.34 3.40 11.69
C TYR A 268 -10.52 3.37 12.99
N ARG A 269 -9.22 3.09 12.93
CA ARG A 269 -8.31 3.12 14.10
C ARG A 269 -8.40 4.44 14.88
N TYR A 270 -8.50 5.58 14.18
CA TYR A 270 -8.53 6.89 14.81
C TYR A 270 -9.90 7.39 15.22
N THR A 271 -10.96 6.92 14.56
CA THR A 271 -12.30 7.52 14.70
C THR A 271 -13.33 6.59 15.31
N HIS A 272 -13.14 5.29 15.20
CA HIS A 272 -14.12 4.24 15.50
C HIS A 272 -15.49 4.45 14.82
N LYS A 273 -15.54 5.18 13.68
CA LYS A 273 -16.74 5.33 12.86
C LYS A 273 -17.06 4.00 12.17
N ALA A 274 -18.21 3.41 12.50
CA ALA A 274 -18.62 2.10 12.00
C ALA A 274 -18.66 2.03 10.46
N GLU A 275 -19.00 3.16 9.82
CA GLU A 275 -19.04 3.28 8.35
C GLU A 275 -17.68 3.01 7.70
N TYR A 276 -16.57 3.40 8.34
CA TYR A 276 -15.23 3.16 7.82
C TYR A 276 -14.84 1.68 7.93
N LEU A 277 -15.23 1.03 9.03
CA LEU A 277 -15.02 -0.40 9.18
C LEU A 277 -15.82 -1.20 8.14
N VAL A 278 -17.10 -0.86 7.96
CA VAL A 278 -17.96 -1.47 6.92
C VAL A 278 -17.38 -1.24 5.53
N GLN A 279 -16.84 -0.04 5.25
CA GLN A 279 -16.24 0.23 3.95
C GLN A 279 -14.97 -0.60 3.72
N ALA A 280 -14.10 -0.75 4.73
CA ALA A 280 -12.94 -1.65 4.63
C ALA A 280 -13.36 -3.09 4.33
N GLN A 281 -14.43 -3.59 4.98
CA GLN A 281 -14.99 -4.92 4.71
C GLN A 281 -15.54 -5.05 3.27
N ASN A 282 -16.19 -4.02 2.76
CA ASN A 282 -16.74 -3.98 1.41
C ASN A 282 -15.61 -4.01 0.36
N ILE A 283 -14.55 -3.22 0.56
CA ILE A 283 -13.37 -3.22 -0.32
C ILE A 283 -12.68 -4.59 -0.29
N TYR A 284 -12.52 -5.18 0.90
CA TYR A 284 -12.02 -6.55 1.03
C TYR A 284 -12.85 -7.52 0.19
N ASN A 285 -14.18 -7.49 0.32
CA ASN A 285 -15.06 -8.37 -0.44
C ASN A 285 -14.90 -8.16 -1.94
N TYR A 286 -14.82 -6.91 -2.43
CA TYR A 286 -14.57 -6.63 -3.83
C TYR A 286 -13.27 -7.27 -4.32
N ILE A 287 -12.15 -7.04 -3.61
CA ILE A 287 -10.83 -7.57 -3.99
C ILE A 287 -10.86 -9.10 -4.08
N PHE A 288 -11.34 -9.78 -3.02
CA PHE A 288 -11.22 -11.22 -2.88
C PHE A 288 -12.35 -12.04 -3.52
N THR A 289 -13.37 -11.37 -4.07
CA THR A 289 -14.37 -12.00 -4.95
C THR A 289 -14.19 -11.64 -6.42
N ASN A 290 -13.19 -10.79 -6.73
CA ASN A 290 -12.93 -10.41 -8.12
C ASN A 290 -12.41 -11.62 -8.91
N LYS A 291 -13.09 -11.92 -10.04
CA LYS A 291 -12.77 -13.06 -10.91
C LYS A 291 -11.37 -13.02 -11.52
N ASN A 292 -10.78 -11.82 -11.59
CA ASN A 292 -9.47 -11.59 -12.18
C ASN A 292 -8.35 -11.57 -11.13
N LEU A 293 -8.68 -11.76 -9.83
CA LEU A 293 -7.65 -11.97 -8.81
C LEU A 293 -7.04 -13.36 -8.98
N PRO A 294 -5.72 -13.47 -9.19
CA PRO A 294 -5.06 -14.77 -9.31
C PRO A 294 -5.11 -15.59 -8.02
N THR A 295 -4.93 -16.91 -8.16
CA THR A 295 -5.01 -17.86 -7.03
C THR A 295 -3.90 -17.69 -5.98
N ASP A 296 -2.81 -17.02 -6.34
CA ASP A 296 -1.71 -16.65 -5.44
C ASP A 296 -1.96 -15.31 -4.71
N LEU A 297 -3.10 -14.69 -4.96
CA LEU A 297 -3.57 -13.42 -4.36
C LEU A 297 -2.67 -12.21 -4.66
N ILE A 298 -1.74 -12.31 -5.60
CA ILE A 298 -0.97 -11.17 -6.08
C ILE A 298 -1.70 -10.58 -7.29
N PRO A 299 -2.28 -9.38 -7.22
CA PRO A 299 -3.11 -8.85 -8.29
C PRO A 299 -2.30 -8.48 -9.52
N TYR A 300 -2.96 -8.45 -10.68
CA TYR A 300 -2.49 -7.68 -11.82
C TYR A 300 -2.54 -6.19 -11.47
N TRP A 301 -1.80 -5.36 -12.20
CA TRP A 301 -1.72 -3.92 -11.95
C TRP A 301 -3.09 -3.20 -12.00
N ASP A 302 -4.04 -3.77 -12.75
CA ASP A 302 -5.45 -3.33 -12.82
C ASP A 302 -6.34 -4.56 -13.00
N TYR A 303 -7.45 -4.63 -12.27
CA TYR A 303 -8.36 -5.78 -12.32
C TYR A 303 -9.10 -5.90 -13.64
N ASP A 304 -9.17 -4.83 -14.45
CA ASP A 304 -9.87 -4.77 -15.71
C ASP A 304 -8.90 -4.63 -16.91
N ALA A 305 -7.62 -4.86 -16.72
CA ALA A 305 -6.64 -4.83 -17.80
C ALA A 305 -6.94 -5.89 -18.87
N LEU A 306 -6.71 -5.52 -20.16
CA LEU A 306 -7.25 -6.30 -21.28
C LEU A 306 -6.59 -7.65 -21.50
N ASN A 307 -5.29 -7.77 -21.20
CA ASN A 307 -4.52 -8.96 -21.54
C ASN A 307 -4.40 -9.97 -20.39
N ILE A 308 -5.21 -9.85 -19.34
CA ILE A 308 -5.25 -10.85 -18.28
C ILE A 308 -5.48 -12.24 -18.92
N PRO A 309 -4.67 -13.27 -18.62
CA PRO A 309 -3.70 -13.37 -17.52
C PRO A 309 -2.24 -12.96 -17.85
N ASN A 310 -1.97 -12.28 -18.94
CA ASN A 310 -0.62 -11.93 -19.40
C ASN A 310 -0.21 -10.48 -19.02
N GLU A 311 -0.91 -9.88 -18.07
CA GLU A 311 -0.58 -8.56 -17.53
C GLU A 311 0.47 -8.63 -16.43
N PRO A 312 1.27 -7.56 -16.22
CA PRO A 312 2.18 -7.46 -15.08
C PRO A 312 1.44 -7.57 -13.73
N ARG A 313 2.10 -8.20 -12.76
CA ARG A 313 1.64 -8.25 -11.38
C ARG A 313 2.03 -6.97 -10.64
N ASP A 314 1.25 -6.55 -9.65
CA ASP A 314 1.63 -5.46 -8.76
C ASP A 314 1.79 -5.96 -7.32
N VAL A 315 3.02 -6.32 -7.00
CA VAL A 315 3.41 -6.79 -5.65
C VAL A 315 3.22 -5.71 -4.60
N SER A 316 3.36 -4.43 -4.98
CA SER A 316 3.12 -3.33 -4.04
C SER A 316 1.66 -3.29 -3.56
N ALA A 317 0.70 -3.52 -4.44
CA ALA A 317 -0.72 -3.62 -4.08
C ALA A 317 -0.98 -4.79 -3.12
N ALA A 318 -0.31 -5.93 -3.33
CA ALA A 318 -0.43 -7.09 -2.44
C ALA A 318 0.15 -6.80 -1.04
N ALA A 319 1.33 -6.17 -0.96
CA ALA A 319 1.98 -5.85 0.31
C ALA A 319 1.15 -4.85 1.14
N ILE A 320 0.62 -3.79 0.51
CA ILE A 320 -0.29 -2.83 1.14
C ILE A 320 -1.55 -3.53 1.65
N THR A 321 -2.13 -4.41 0.82
CA THR A 321 -3.32 -5.19 1.19
C THR A 321 -3.06 -6.09 2.39
N ALA A 322 -1.96 -6.85 2.41
CA ALA A 322 -1.61 -7.72 3.53
C ALA A 322 -1.44 -6.94 4.83
N SER A 323 -0.75 -5.79 4.78
CA SER A 323 -0.58 -4.92 5.94
C SER A 323 -1.92 -4.41 6.46
N ALA A 324 -2.80 -3.94 5.57
CA ALA A 324 -4.14 -3.48 5.94
C ALA A 324 -4.99 -4.59 6.58
N LEU A 325 -4.90 -5.82 6.06
CA LEU A 325 -5.67 -6.96 6.57
C LEU A 325 -5.23 -7.41 7.96
N TYR A 326 -3.94 -7.42 8.26
CA TYR A 326 -3.49 -7.70 9.63
C TYR A 326 -4.01 -6.67 10.62
N GLU A 327 -4.04 -5.39 10.24
CA GLU A 327 -4.64 -4.36 11.09
C GLU A 327 -6.16 -4.55 11.22
N LEU A 328 -6.86 -4.82 10.12
CA LEU A 328 -8.31 -5.03 10.12
C LEU A 328 -8.71 -6.20 11.01
N ASP A 329 -7.89 -7.27 11.08
CA ASP A 329 -8.12 -8.41 11.95
C ASP A 329 -8.08 -8.04 13.44
N THR A 330 -7.31 -7.03 13.83
CA THR A 330 -7.30 -6.54 15.22
C THR A 330 -8.65 -5.97 15.67
N PHE A 331 -9.41 -5.43 14.72
CA PHE A 331 -10.75 -4.87 14.99
C PHE A 331 -11.87 -5.90 14.88
N LEU A 332 -11.63 -6.98 14.11
CA LEU A 332 -12.59 -8.03 13.85
C LEU A 332 -11.91 -9.42 13.98
N PRO A 333 -11.45 -9.77 15.19
CA PRO A 333 -10.70 -11.00 15.40
C PRO A 333 -11.57 -12.25 15.12
N GLY A 334 -10.90 -13.30 14.62
CA GLY A 334 -11.57 -14.56 14.29
C GLY A 334 -12.31 -14.52 12.95
N THR A 335 -12.08 -13.51 12.14
CA THR A 335 -12.50 -13.46 10.76
C THR A 335 -11.42 -14.04 9.84
N LYS A 336 -11.66 -14.02 8.53
CA LYS A 336 -10.72 -14.52 7.52
C LYS A 336 -9.58 -13.53 7.14
N TYR A 337 -9.51 -12.34 7.76
CA TYR A 337 -8.56 -11.30 7.34
C TYR A 337 -7.11 -11.70 7.59
N LYS A 338 -6.82 -12.19 8.80
CA LYS A 338 -5.48 -12.73 9.12
C LYS A 338 -5.10 -13.88 8.19
N GLU A 339 -5.99 -14.86 7.98
CA GLU A 339 -5.73 -15.99 7.09
C GLU A 339 -5.44 -15.54 5.66
N THR A 340 -6.21 -14.57 5.14
CA THR A 340 -5.99 -14.01 3.80
C THR A 340 -4.65 -13.26 3.73
N ALA A 341 -4.31 -12.47 4.76
CA ALA A 341 -3.00 -11.81 4.84
C ALA A 341 -1.86 -12.83 4.88
N ASP A 342 -2.01 -13.92 5.64
CA ASP A 342 -1.02 -15.00 5.71
C ASP A 342 -0.81 -15.64 4.32
N MET A 343 -1.85 -15.89 3.54
CA MET A 343 -1.76 -16.42 2.17
C MET A 343 -1.04 -15.45 1.22
N ILE A 344 -1.31 -14.14 1.32
CA ILE A 344 -0.60 -13.12 0.53
C ILE A 344 0.87 -13.11 0.93
N MET A 345 1.18 -13.11 2.23
CA MET A 345 2.57 -13.11 2.71
C MET A 345 3.32 -14.39 2.34
N GLU A 346 2.66 -15.55 2.30
CA GLU A 346 3.24 -16.79 1.77
C GLU A 346 3.62 -16.64 0.29
N SER A 347 2.74 -16.08 -0.53
CA SER A 347 3.02 -15.81 -1.94
C SER A 347 4.16 -14.82 -2.11
N LEU A 348 4.14 -13.68 -1.40
CA LEU A 348 5.20 -12.66 -1.43
C LEU A 348 6.56 -13.22 -0.98
N SER A 349 6.57 -14.21 -0.09
CA SER A 349 7.77 -14.86 0.43
C SER A 349 8.33 -15.92 -0.50
N SER A 350 7.61 -16.30 -1.54
CA SER A 350 8.03 -17.30 -2.51
C SER A 350 9.18 -16.78 -3.40
N PRO A 351 10.00 -17.67 -3.98
CA PRO A 351 11.04 -17.27 -4.94
C PRO A 351 10.53 -16.55 -6.19
N VAL A 352 9.23 -16.61 -6.47
CA VAL A 352 8.62 -15.86 -7.57
C VAL A 352 8.67 -14.36 -7.28
N TYR A 353 8.30 -13.95 -6.05
CA TYR A 353 8.12 -12.55 -5.69
C TYR A 353 9.20 -11.99 -4.76
N ARG A 354 9.84 -12.85 -3.95
CA ARG A 354 10.98 -12.45 -3.12
C ARG A 354 12.28 -12.67 -3.88
N ALA A 355 13.16 -11.68 -3.85
CA ALA A 355 14.48 -11.74 -4.45
C ALA A 355 15.40 -12.72 -3.70
N GLU A 356 16.33 -13.33 -4.43
CA GLU A 356 17.47 -14.02 -3.84
C GLU A 356 18.40 -13.01 -3.15
N GLU A 357 19.07 -13.44 -2.07
CA GLU A 357 19.98 -12.60 -1.32
C GLU A 357 21.09 -12.04 -2.22
N GLY A 358 21.29 -10.73 -2.20
CA GLY A 358 22.32 -10.04 -2.99
C GLY A 358 21.92 -9.70 -4.43
N THR A 359 20.70 -10.01 -4.85
CA THR A 359 20.17 -9.68 -6.18
C THR A 359 19.16 -8.54 -6.13
N ASN A 360 18.53 -8.22 -7.28
CA ASN A 360 17.41 -7.27 -7.39
C ASN A 360 17.74 -5.86 -6.85
N GLY A 361 18.99 -5.39 -7.02
CA GLY A 361 19.43 -4.10 -6.46
C GLY A 361 19.30 -4.01 -4.94
N TYR A 362 19.25 -5.16 -4.27
CA TYR A 362 19.03 -5.30 -2.83
C TYR A 362 17.63 -4.90 -2.34
N PHE A 363 16.64 -4.80 -3.21
CA PHE A 363 15.23 -4.77 -2.82
C PHE A 363 14.73 -6.17 -2.44
N ILE A 364 13.78 -6.23 -1.50
CA ILE A 364 13.24 -7.51 -1.00
C ILE A 364 12.31 -8.13 -2.04
N LEU A 365 11.39 -7.33 -2.59
CA LEU A 365 10.34 -7.78 -3.49
C LEU A 365 10.63 -7.42 -4.94
N LYS A 366 10.11 -8.25 -5.85
CA LYS A 366 10.16 -8.11 -7.32
C LYS A 366 8.75 -7.82 -7.85
N HIS A 367 8.65 -7.52 -9.14
CA HIS A 367 7.38 -7.53 -9.89
C HIS A 367 6.31 -6.54 -9.40
N SER A 368 6.70 -5.30 -9.13
CA SER A 368 5.76 -4.21 -8.90
C SER A 368 5.55 -3.36 -10.15
N VAL A 369 4.48 -2.58 -10.16
CA VAL A 369 4.17 -1.64 -11.23
C VAL A 369 3.96 -0.23 -10.66
N GLY A 370 4.79 0.73 -11.09
CA GLY A 370 4.58 2.14 -10.80
C GLY A 370 3.39 2.69 -11.59
N SER A 371 3.54 2.83 -12.91
CA SER A 371 2.46 3.32 -13.77
C SER A 371 2.61 2.86 -15.23
N ILE A 372 1.76 1.98 -15.70
CA ILE A 372 1.72 1.53 -17.09
C ILE A 372 1.31 2.66 -18.06
N PRO A 373 0.29 3.49 -17.77
CA PRO A 373 -0.05 4.60 -18.65
C PRO A 373 1.11 5.59 -18.90
N HIS A 374 1.99 5.74 -17.91
CA HIS A 374 3.17 6.60 -18.03
C HIS A 374 4.43 5.84 -18.47
N LYS A 375 4.35 4.53 -18.68
CA LYS A 375 5.49 3.64 -19.01
C LYS A 375 6.61 3.75 -17.98
N GLN A 376 6.25 3.85 -16.71
CA GLN A 376 7.19 4.03 -15.60
C GLN A 376 7.13 2.83 -14.65
N GLU A 377 8.30 2.30 -14.30
CA GLU A 377 8.47 1.32 -13.25
C GLU A 377 7.55 0.08 -13.46
N VAL A 378 7.67 -0.56 -14.63
CA VAL A 378 6.88 -1.74 -14.99
C VAL A 378 7.69 -3.01 -14.74
N ASP A 379 7.15 -3.89 -13.91
CA ASP A 379 7.77 -5.17 -13.55
C ASP A 379 9.15 -5.05 -12.87
N VAL A 380 9.26 -4.11 -11.94
CA VAL A 380 10.50 -3.76 -11.21
C VAL A 380 10.26 -3.77 -9.69
N PRO A 381 11.32 -3.81 -8.85
CA PRO A 381 11.17 -3.55 -7.41
C PRO A 381 10.78 -2.11 -7.13
N LEU A 382 10.04 -1.89 -6.04
CA LEU A 382 9.68 -0.54 -5.57
C LEU A 382 9.89 -0.44 -4.06
N ASN A 383 10.50 0.66 -3.60
CA ASN A 383 10.82 0.86 -2.18
C ASN A 383 9.59 0.84 -1.26
N TYR A 384 8.44 1.28 -1.75
CA TYR A 384 7.19 1.22 -0.97
C TYR A 384 6.59 -0.19 -0.93
N ALA A 385 6.87 -1.07 -1.88
CA ALA A 385 6.51 -2.47 -1.79
C ALA A 385 7.24 -3.15 -0.61
N ASP A 386 8.54 -2.91 -0.50
CA ASP A 386 9.35 -3.39 0.62
C ASP A 386 8.88 -2.82 1.97
N TYR A 387 8.55 -1.53 2.00
CA TYR A 387 8.05 -0.86 3.21
C TYR A 387 6.79 -1.54 3.75
N TYR A 388 5.76 -1.71 2.92
CA TYR A 388 4.51 -2.33 3.35
C TYR A 388 4.64 -3.84 3.61
N PHE A 389 5.56 -4.52 2.95
CA PHE A 389 5.92 -5.88 3.29
C PHE A 389 6.52 -6.00 4.69
N LEU A 390 7.45 -5.11 5.05
CA LEU A 390 8.04 -5.06 6.39
C LEU A 390 7.00 -4.67 7.45
N GLU A 391 6.11 -3.74 7.15
CA GLU A 391 5.00 -3.39 8.04
C GLU A 391 4.08 -4.61 8.27
N ALA A 392 3.75 -5.34 7.21
CA ALA A 392 2.95 -6.56 7.32
C ALA A 392 3.63 -7.63 8.20
N LEU A 393 4.96 -7.80 8.10
CA LEU A 393 5.70 -8.70 9.00
C LEU A 393 5.61 -8.28 10.47
N ILE A 394 5.67 -6.98 10.75
CA ILE A 394 5.52 -6.45 12.12
C ILE A 394 4.11 -6.70 12.64
N ARG A 395 3.08 -6.36 11.85
CA ARG A 395 1.68 -6.57 12.22
C ARG A 395 1.38 -8.06 12.46
N LYS A 396 1.92 -8.93 11.59
CA LYS A 396 1.84 -10.38 11.79
C LYS A 396 2.48 -10.83 13.10
N ARG A 397 3.74 -10.42 13.34
CA ARG A 397 4.45 -10.71 14.59
C ARG A 397 3.64 -10.29 15.81
N ASP A 398 3.03 -9.12 15.76
CA ASP A 398 2.31 -8.56 16.91
C ASP A 398 0.95 -9.25 17.16
N LEU A 399 0.33 -9.79 16.12
CA LEU A 399 -0.87 -10.65 16.24
C LEU A 399 -0.55 -12.08 16.76
N GLU A 400 0.69 -12.51 16.66
CA GLU A 400 1.13 -13.86 17.08
C GLU A 400 1.75 -13.89 18.51
N LYS A 401 1.86 -12.73 19.16
CA LYS A 401 2.28 -12.60 20.58
C LYS A 401 1.13 -12.90 21.53
#